data_a6a5410e6ab4afe3db8b0e2aaa2d435e
#
_entry.id   a6a5410e6ab4afe3db8b0e2aaa2d435e
#
_cell.length_a   1.000
_cell.length_b   1.000
_cell.length_c   1.000
_cell.angle_alpha   90.00
_cell.angle_beta   90.00
_cell.angle_gamma   90.00
#
_symmetry.space_group_name_H-M   'P 1'
#
loop_
_entity.id
_entity.type
_entity.pdbx_description
1 polymer ?
#
loop_
_entity_poly.entity_id
_entity_poly.type
_entity_poly.pdbx_seq_one_letter_code
_entity_poly.pdbx_strand_id
1 'polypeptide(L)'
;FFQAQLMEGRPDMLKDAEIWTINYMGGQIRCDRIIHVDPVHSYLGHPIVRDMCEFALKDNIPFYTSTPHPKYSNHVVYPFDRVSASLGGITYFNTSVAYAIALAMADGFNEIGLFGCDFSYPDVHMAESGRACCEFLMGIGTQRGVRFAVAQSSTLLDMYCRQAPYGWFADPNLPPNNGGRLMTAQEIMQHIHKIRNPPQISDKIITIKVGSPSVVEPFI
;
A
#
# COMPACT_ATOMS: atom_id res chain seq x y z
N PHE A 1 0.79 -11.03 -10.66
CA PHE A 1 -0.52 -10.76 -10.03
C PHE A 1 -0.92 -9.30 -10.25
N PHE A 2 -0.05 -8.35 -9.93
CA PHE A 2 -0.25 -6.91 -10.17
C PHE A 2 -0.58 -6.60 -11.63
N GLN A 3 0.22 -7.10 -12.56
CA GLN A 3 -0.04 -6.94 -14.00
C GLN A 3 -1.32 -7.65 -14.44
N ALA A 4 -1.65 -8.82 -13.90
CA ALA A 4 -2.85 -9.53 -14.26
C ALA A 4 -4.13 -8.81 -13.82
N GLN A 5 -4.20 -8.31 -12.58
CA GLN A 5 -5.37 -7.55 -12.12
C GLN A 5 -5.60 -6.24 -12.89
N LEU A 6 -4.52 -5.56 -13.28
CA LEU A 6 -4.62 -4.38 -14.14
C LEU A 6 -5.00 -4.73 -15.58
N MET A 7 -4.55 -5.89 -16.08
CA MET A 7 -4.80 -6.32 -17.44
C MET A 7 -6.20 -6.94 -17.66
N GLU A 8 -6.80 -7.56 -16.64
CA GLU A 8 -8.13 -8.19 -16.77
C GLU A 8 -9.26 -7.17 -16.97
N GLY A 9 -9.11 -5.95 -16.53
CA GLY A 9 -10.13 -4.92 -16.64
C GLY A 9 -9.80 -3.77 -17.59
N ARG A 10 -8.53 -3.37 -17.67
CA ARG A 10 -8.06 -2.16 -18.38
C ARG A 10 -6.60 -2.29 -18.78
N PRO A 11 -6.25 -3.05 -19.82
CA PRO A 11 -4.87 -3.26 -20.27
C PRO A 11 -4.16 -1.96 -20.71
N ASP A 12 -4.93 -0.94 -21.05
CA ASP A 12 -4.49 0.39 -21.43
C ASP A 12 -4.05 1.26 -20.24
N MET A 13 -4.51 0.98 -19.01
CA MET A 13 -4.15 1.78 -17.82
C MET A 13 -2.65 1.82 -17.52
N LEU A 14 -1.91 0.77 -17.88
CA LEU A 14 -0.47 0.72 -17.64
C LEU A 14 0.37 1.38 -18.74
N LYS A 15 -0.21 1.63 -19.90
CA LYS A 15 0.56 2.11 -21.05
C LYS A 15 1.11 3.51 -20.82
N ASP A 16 0.34 4.34 -20.14
CA ASP A 16 0.67 5.73 -19.85
C ASP A 16 0.81 5.99 -18.35
N ALA A 17 0.79 4.94 -17.52
CA ALA A 17 0.91 5.05 -16.07
C ALA A 17 2.38 5.13 -15.64
N GLU A 18 2.67 6.06 -14.75
CA GLU A 18 3.90 6.08 -13.99
C GLU A 18 3.82 5.05 -12.86
N ILE A 19 4.78 4.14 -12.79
CA ILE A 19 4.80 3.04 -11.82
C ILE A 19 5.73 3.39 -10.67
N TRP A 20 5.18 3.46 -9.46
CA TRP A 20 5.93 3.69 -8.25
C TRP A 20 5.98 2.43 -7.40
N THR A 21 7.13 2.18 -6.83
CA THR A 21 7.30 1.09 -5.87
C THR A 21 7.58 1.64 -4.48
N ILE A 22 7.22 0.85 -3.48
CA ILE A 22 7.37 1.22 -2.08
C ILE A 22 8.30 0.21 -1.41
N ASN A 23 9.31 0.72 -0.71
CA ASN A 23 10.25 -0.08 0.05
C ASN A 23 10.90 -1.18 -0.82
N TYR A 24 10.98 -2.40 -0.32
CA TYR A 24 11.69 -3.52 -0.93
C TYR A 24 11.15 -3.97 -2.30
N MET A 25 10.03 -3.43 -2.75
CA MET A 25 9.56 -3.71 -4.12
C MET A 25 10.40 -3.00 -5.18
N GLY A 26 11.11 -1.94 -4.80
CA GLY A 26 12.10 -1.32 -5.69
C GLY A 26 13.24 -2.31 -6.01
N GLY A 27 13.39 -2.71 -7.23
CA GLY A 27 14.34 -3.75 -7.65
C GLY A 27 13.70 -5.11 -7.95
N GLN A 28 12.43 -5.30 -7.61
CA GLN A 28 11.67 -6.51 -7.91
C GLN A 28 10.86 -6.37 -9.20
N ILE A 29 10.39 -5.17 -9.48
CA ILE A 29 9.58 -4.85 -10.65
C ILE A 29 10.08 -3.57 -11.29
N ARG A 30 9.85 -3.41 -12.60
CA ARG A 30 10.11 -2.17 -13.31
C ARG A 30 9.29 -1.04 -12.68
N CYS A 31 9.94 0.07 -12.37
CA CYS A 31 9.29 1.25 -11.80
C CYS A 31 9.97 2.53 -12.30
N ASP A 32 9.23 3.64 -12.18
CA ASP A 32 9.69 4.97 -12.56
C ASP A 32 10.16 5.77 -11.33
N ARG A 33 9.68 5.40 -10.12
CA ARG A 33 10.13 5.96 -8.83
C ARG A 33 10.11 4.90 -7.73
N ILE A 34 11.00 5.08 -6.77
CA ILE A 34 11.01 4.28 -5.53
C ILE A 34 10.77 5.21 -4.35
N ILE A 35 9.80 4.87 -3.51
CA ILE A 35 9.49 5.58 -2.27
C ILE A 35 9.95 4.73 -1.08
N HIS A 36 11.03 5.14 -0.46
CA HIS A 36 11.60 4.51 0.73
C HIS A 36 12.00 5.61 1.72
N VAL A 37 11.06 6.00 2.55
CA VAL A 37 11.18 7.20 3.39
C VAL A 37 12.17 7.01 4.53
N ASP A 38 12.39 5.76 4.96
CA ASP A 38 13.34 5.45 6.02
C ASP A 38 14.76 5.91 5.66
N PRO A 39 15.55 6.34 6.65
CA PRO A 39 16.92 6.76 6.42
C PRO A 39 17.78 5.61 5.87
N VAL A 40 18.21 5.70 4.63
CA VAL A 40 18.95 4.63 3.93
C VAL A 40 20.22 4.21 4.69
N HIS A 41 20.94 5.16 5.29
CA HIS A 41 22.17 4.86 6.04
C HIS A 41 21.94 3.89 7.20
N SER A 42 20.75 3.89 7.81
CA SER A 42 20.39 2.98 8.91
C SER A 42 20.19 1.54 8.46
N TYR A 43 19.94 1.34 7.17
CA TYR A 43 19.55 0.04 6.62
C TYR A 43 20.50 -0.51 5.54
N LEU A 44 21.58 0.21 5.19
CA LEU A 44 22.53 -0.23 4.15
C LEU A 44 23.23 -1.55 4.48
N GLY A 45 23.30 -1.91 5.76
CA GLY A 45 23.78 -3.23 6.18
C GLY A 45 22.85 -4.38 5.77
N HIS A 46 21.58 -4.08 5.49
CA HIS A 46 20.63 -5.08 5.05
C HIS A 46 20.77 -5.33 3.54
N PRO A 47 21.04 -6.57 3.10
CA PRO A 47 21.30 -6.88 1.70
C PRO A 47 20.22 -6.36 0.74
N ILE A 48 18.95 -6.56 1.08
CA ILE A 48 17.82 -6.16 0.24
C ILE A 48 17.79 -4.64 0.00
N VAL A 49 18.07 -3.82 1.02
CA VAL A 49 18.09 -2.36 0.87
C VAL A 49 19.26 -1.94 0.00
N ARG A 50 20.43 -2.53 0.21
CA ARG A 50 21.59 -2.27 -0.63
C ARG A 50 21.32 -2.63 -2.08
N ASP A 51 20.79 -3.83 -2.34
CA ASP A 51 20.51 -4.30 -3.69
C ASP A 51 19.44 -3.42 -4.38
N MET A 52 18.44 -2.94 -3.67
CA MET A 52 17.46 -1.98 -4.14
C MET A 52 18.12 -0.64 -4.52
N CYS A 53 19.02 -0.11 -3.69
CA CYS A 53 19.75 1.12 -3.99
C CYS A 53 20.67 0.97 -5.22
N GLU A 54 21.38 -0.16 -5.35
CA GLU A 54 22.24 -0.45 -6.50
C GLU A 54 21.39 -0.62 -7.78
N PHE A 55 20.26 -1.29 -7.70
CA PHE A 55 19.31 -1.40 -8.81
C PHE A 55 18.82 -0.02 -9.26
N ALA A 56 18.35 0.80 -8.33
CA ALA A 56 17.86 2.13 -8.62
C ALA A 56 18.94 3.03 -9.23
N LEU A 57 20.19 2.93 -8.73
CA LEU A 57 21.32 3.70 -9.25
C LEU A 57 21.66 3.30 -10.69
N LYS A 58 21.68 1.98 -10.97
CA LYS A 58 22.02 1.45 -12.30
C LYS A 58 21.09 1.98 -13.38
N ASP A 59 19.81 2.04 -13.10
CA ASP A 59 18.77 2.46 -14.04
C ASP A 59 18.40 3.95 -13.87
N ASN A 60 19.14 4.67 -13.02
CA ASN A 60 18.93 6.09 -12.69
C ASN A 60 17.48 6.40 -12.26
N ILE A 61 16.87 5.49 -11.49
CA ILE A 61 15.51 5.63 -10.98
C ILE A 61 15.53 6.58 -9.78
N PRO A 62 14.73 7.65 -9.74
CA PRO A 62 14.60 8.52 -8.59
C PRO A 62 14.17 7.73 -7.34
N PHE A 63 14.99 7.83 -6.30
CA PHE A 63 14.81 7.13 -5.04
C PHE A 63 14.53 8.13 -3.91
N TYR A 64 13.26 8.24 -3.53
CA TYR A 64 12.82 9.19 -2.51
C TYR A 64 13.04 8.63 -1.10
N THR A 65 13.80 9.36 -0.29
CA THR A 65 14.13 8.99 1.09
C THR A 65 14.14 10.23 1.99
N SER A 66 14.04 10.06 3.30
CA SER A 66 14.17 11.15 4.25
C SER A 66 15.59 11.70 4.31
N THR A 67 16.60 10.83 4.15
CA THR A 67 18.02 11.19 4.23
C THR A 67 18.80 10.49 3.12
N PRO A 68 19.14 11.21 2.05
CA PRO A 68 19.95 10.68 0.96
C PRO A 68 21.31 10.18 1.44
N HIS A 69 21.77 9.10 0.85
CA HIS A 69 23.12 8.61 1.11
C HIS A 69 24.08 9.10 0.02
N PRO A 70 25.26 9.65 0.34
CA PRO A 70 26.17 10.27 -0.63
C PRO A 70 26.66 9.35 -1.76
N LYS A 71 26.65 8.05 -1.52
CA LYS A 71 27.03 7.04 -2.54
C LYS A 71 26.08 7.00 -3.72
N TYR A 72 24.83 7.36 -3.54
CA TYR A 72 23.76 7.15 -4.51
C TYR A 72 23.26 8.50 -5.07
N SER A 73 23.71 8.84 -6.27
CA SER A 73 23.40 10.14 -6.89
C SER A 73 21.93 10.30 -7.31
N ASN A 74 21.20 9.21 -7.42
CA ASN A 74 19.77 9.17 -7.74
C ASN A 74 18.85 9.31 -6.50
N HIS A 75 19.43 9.44 -5.30
CA HIS A 75 18.65 9.67 -4.11
C HIS A 75 18.10 11.10 -4.07
N VAL A 76 16.82 11.21 -3.81
CA VAL A 76 16.08 12.47 -3.72
C VAL A 76 15.54 12.62 -2.31
N VAL A 77 15.78 13.78 -1.69
CA VAL A 77 15.11 14.11 -0.42
C VAL A 77 13.61 14.16 -0.66
N TYR A 78 12.86 13.41 0.12
CA TYR A 78 11.40 13.50 0.04
C TYR A 78 10.96 14.94 0.34
N PRO A 79 10.22 15.60 -0.54
CA PRO A 79 9.89 17.04 -0.42
C PRO A 79 8.75 17.27 0.58
N PHE A 80 8.99 16.94 1.86
CA PHE A 80 7.97 16.90 2.91
C PHE A 80 7.20 18.22 3.04
N ASP A 81 7.91 19.35 3.12
CA ASP A 81 7.30 20.67 3.31
C ASP A 81 6.38 21.05 2.14
N ARG A 82 6.83 20.80 0.91
CA ARG A 82 6.04 21.04 -0.30
C ARG A 82 4.78 20.18 -0.31
N VAL A 83 4.93 18.89 -0.01
CA VAL A 83 3.82 17.94 0.01
C VAL A 83 2.83 18.31 1.11
N SER A 84 3.30 18.53 2.33
CA SER A 84 2.45 18.95 3.45
C SER A 84 1.71 20.24 3.13
N ALA A 85 2.40 21.28 2.63
CA ALA A 85 1.79 22.54 2.26
C ALA A 85 0.71 22.36 1.18
N SER A 86 0.96 21.53 0.17
CA SER A 86 -0.02 21.26 -0.89
C SER A 86 -1.30 20.59 -0.36
N LEU A 87 -1.20 19.90 0.78
CA LEU A 87 -2.33 19.25 1.44
C LEU A 87 -2.96 20.07 2.57
N GLY A 88 -2.60 21.35 2.69
CA GLY A 88 -3.13 22.24 3.73
C GLY A 88 -2.45 22.11 5.08
N GLY A 89 -1.17 21.72 5.09
CA GLY A 89 -0.37 21.60 6.30
C GLY A 89 -0.49 20.23 6.99
N ILE A 90 -1.03 19.23 6.30
CA ILE A 90 -1.17 17.87 6.86
C ILE A 90 0.20 17.22 6.98
N THR A 91 0.45 16.62 8.16
CA THR A 91 1.66 15.88 8.50
C THR A 91 1.38 14.46 8.99
N TYR A 92 0.18 13.97 8.75
CA TYR A 92 -0.26 12.65 9.19
C TYR A 92 0.15 11.57 8.18
N PHE A 93 1.40 11.12 8.28
CA PHE A 93 2.02 10.12 7.41
C PHE A 93 2.66 9.02 8.24
N ASN A 94 1.97 7.90 8.44
CA ASN A 94 2.41 6.79 9.28
C ASN A 94 2.96 5.59 8.50
N THR A 95 3.04 5.68 7.17
CA THR A 95 3.53 4.60 6.33
C THR A 95 4.05 5.14 5.00
N SER A 96 5.01 4.46 4.39
CA SER A 96 5.54 4.85 3.07
C SER A 96 4.45 4.92 1.98
N VAL A 97 3.36 4.16 2.12
CA VAL A 97 2.19 4.25 1.22
C VAL A 97 1.54 5.63 1.31
N ALA A 98 1.38 6.16 2.53
CA ALA A 98 0.83 7.51 2.73
C ALA A 98 1.71 8.59 2.10
N TYR A 99 3.03 8.47 2.23
CA TYR A 99 3.98 9.37 1.56
C TYR A 99 3.85 9.30 0.04
N ALA A 100 3.68 8.11 -0.53
CA ALA A 100 3.49 7.95 -1.97
C ALA A 100 2.18 8.59 -2.46
N ILE A 101 1.06 8.34 -1.76
CA ILE A 101 -0.23 8.96 -2.07
C ILE A 101 -0.14 10.49 -2.02
N ALA A 102 0.45 11.02 -0.94
CA ALA A 102 0.60 12.45 -0.73
C ALA A 102 1.46 13.11 -1.82
N LEU A 103 2.58 12.48 -2.18
CA LEU A 103 3.46 12.96 -3.24
C LEU A 103 2.75 12.94 -4.60
N ALA A 104 2.02 11.87 -4.91
CA ALA A 104 1.27 11.78 -6.16
C ALA A 104 0.22 12.89 -6.27
N MET A 105 -0.53 13.16 -5.20
CA MET A 105 -1.46 14.29 -5.18
C MET A 105 -0.76 15.63 -5.33
N ALA A 106 0.39 15.82 -4.68
CA ALA A 106 1.17 17.06 -4.78
C ALA A 106 1.80 17.27 -6.16
N ASP A 107 2.08 16.19 -6.88
CA ASP A 107 2.59 16.19 -8.26
C ASP A 107 1.46 16.31 -9.31
N GLY A 108 0.19 16.35 -8.86
CA GLY A 108 -0.97 16.62 -9.73
C GLY A 108 -1.57 15.38 -10.39
N PHE A 109 -1.24 14.17 -9.92
CA PHE A 109 -1.90 12.95 -10.40
C PHE A 109 -3.37 12.96 -9.99
N ASN A 110 -4.25 12.72 -10.94
CA ASN A 110 -5.70 12.68 -10.74
C ASN A 110 -6.28 11.27 -10.76
N GLU A 111 -5.44 10.27 -11.00
CA GLU A 111 -5.75 8.84 -10.95
C GLU A 111 -4.62 8.12 -10.23
N ILE A 112 -4.93 7.41 -9.14
CA ILE A 112 -3.93 6.70 -8.32
C ILE A 112 -4.41 5.27 -8.09
N GLY A 113 -3.64 4.30 -8.59
CA GLY A 113 -3.88 2.87 -8.36
C GLY A 113 -3.03 2.33 -7.21
N LEU A 114 -3.65 1.70 -6.22
CA LEU A 114 -2.99 1.11 -5.06
C LEU A 114 -3.09 -0.41 -5.10
N PHE A 115 -1.94 -1.07 -5.20
CA PHE A 115 -1.84 -2.52 -5.34
C PHE A 115 -0.83 -3.07 -4.33
N GLY A 116 -1.15 -4.20 -3.72
CA GLY A 116 -0.31 -4.76 -2.66
C GLY A 116 -0.31 -3.95 -1.36
N CYS A 117 -1.25 -3.03 -1.21
CA CYS A 117 -1.43 -2.22 -0.01
C CYS A 117 -2.50 -2.88 0.88
N ASP A 118 -2.18 -4.04 1.41
CA ASP A 118 -2.99 -4.77 2.36
C ASP A 118 -2.40 -4.61 3.76
N PHE A 119 -3.00 -3.89 4.62
CA PHE A 119 -2.53 -3.63 5.99
C PHE A 119 -2.81 -4.84 6.89
N SER A 120 -2.26 -6.01 6.53
CA SER A 120 -2.43 -7.29 7.22
C SER A 120 -1.19 -7.70 8.02
N TYR A 121 -0.61 -6.76 8.76
CA TYR A 121 0.57 -7.01 9.59
C TYR A 121 0.21 -7.81 10.85
N PRO A 122 1.17 -8.60 11.41
CA PRO A 122 0.99 -9.23 12.70
C PRO A 122 0.74 -8.23 13.85
N ASP A 123 1.37 -7.05 13.77
CA ASP A 123 1.10 -5.92 14.65
C ASP A 123 -0.14 -5.17 14.15
N VAL A 124 -1.27 -5.41 14.82
CA VAL A 124 -2.56 -4.81 14.50
C VAL A 124 -2.53 -3.29 14.62
N HIS A 125 -1.84 -2.75 15.63
CA HIS A 125 -1.74 -1.31 15.83
C HIS A 125 -0.98 -0.63 14.69
N MET A 126 0.12 -1.22 14.23
CA MET A 126 0.86 -0.74 13.07
C MET A 126 -0.01 -0.81 11.80
N ALA A 127 -0.75 -1.92 11.62
CA ALA A 127 -1.64 -2.09 10.49
C ALA A 127 -2.75 -1.02 10.47
N GLU A 128 -3.43 -0.82 11.60
CA GLU A 128 -4.52 0.16 11.74
C GLU A 128 -4.02 1.59 11.52
N SER A 129 -2.91 1.97 12.14
CA SER A 129 -2.37 3.33 12.00
C SER A 129 -1.92 3.64 10.57
N GLY A 130 -1.34 2.66 9.89
CA GLY A 130 -0.95 2.78 8.48
C GLY A 130 -2.16 2.88 7.55
N ARG A 131 -3.17 2.03 7.76
CA ARG A 131 -4.43 2.05 7.00
C ARG A 131 -5.16 3.37 7.18
N ALA A 132 -5.33 3.81 8.42
CA ALA A 132 -6.07 5.02 8.75
C ALA A 132 -5.48 6.26 8.08
N CYS A 133 -4.16 6.44 8.07
CA CYS A 133 -3.58 7.59 7.40
C CYS A 133 -3.69 7.53 5.88
N CYS A 134 -3.64 6.35 5.26
CA CYS A 134 -3.90 6.20 3.83
C CYS A 134 -5.35 6.54 3.48
N GLU A 135 -6.32 5.99 4.20
CA GLU A 135 -7.74 6.26 3.98
C GLU A 135 -8.10 7.73 4.19
N PHE A 136 -7.49 8.37 5.19
CA PHE A 136 -7.62 9.81 5.41
C PHE A 136 -7.13 10.63 4.19
N LEU A 137 -5.94 10.31 3.66
CA LEU A 137 -5.40 10.98 2.47
C LEU A 137 -6.23 10.70 1.22
N MET A 138 -6.72 9.47 1.07
CA MET A 138 -7.62 9.11 -0.03
C MET A 138 -8.93 9.91 0.02
N GLY A 139 -9.48 10.13 1.22
CA GLY A 139 -10.66 10.99 1.42
C GLY A 139 -10.40 12.42 0.96
N ILE A 140 -9.26 12.99 1.32
CA ILE A 140 -8.84 14.33 0.88
C ILE A 140 -8.67 14.38 -0.64
N GLY A 141 -7.99 13.37 -1.20
CA GLY A 141 -7.79 13.28 -2.64
C GLY A 141 -9.10 13.17 -3.40
N THR A 142 -10.02 12.33 -2.93
CA THR A 142 -11.36 12.18 -3.53
C THR A 142 -12.13 13.50 -3.54
N GLN A 143 -12.10 14.25 -2.44
CA GLN A 143 -12.72 15.57 -2.39
C GLN A 143 -12.10 16.55 -3.39
N ARG A 144 -10.84 16.38 -3.75
CA ARG A 144 -10.13 17.18 -4.75
C ARG A 144 -10.24 16.64 -6.18
N GLY A 145 -11.07 15.62 -6.38
CA GLY A 145 -11.32 15.03 -7.70
C GLY A 145 -10.31 13.95 -8.11
N VAL A 146 -9.43 13.50 -7.20
CA VAL A 146 -8.54 12.37 -7.45
C VAL A 146 -9.34 11.07 -7.41
N ARG A 147 -9.18 10.24 -8.42
CA ARG A 147 -9.78 8.90 -8.48
C ARG A 147 -8.80 7.87 -7.94
N PHE A 148 -9.28 7.02 -7.06
CA PHE A 148 -8.49 5.91 -6.51
C PHE A 148 -9.00 4.57 -7.01
N ALA A 149 -8.09 3.74 -7.50
CA ALA A 149 -8.32 2.33 -7.74
C ALA A 149 -7.55 1.52 -6.69
N VAL A 150 -8.25 0.63 -5.99
CA VAL A 150 -7.67 -0.20 -4.93
C VAL A 150 -7.87 -1.65 -5.32
N ALA A 151 -6.83 -2.47 -5.16
CA ALA A 151 -6.94 -3.90 -5.45
C ALA A 151 -8.03 -4.56 -4.59
N GLN A 152 -8.80 -5.45 -5.20
CA GLN A 152 -9.92 -6.12 -4.52
C GLN A 152 -9.48 -6.92 -3.28
N SER A 153 -8.23 -7.36 -3.24
CA SER A 153 -7.64 -8.04 -2.07
C SER A 153 -7.15 -7.11 -0.97
N SER A 154 -7.20 -5.79 -1.18
CA SER A 154 -6.74 -4.82 -0.18
C SER A 154 -7.74 -4.67 0.97
N THR A 155 -7.22 -4.40 2.16
CA THR A 155 -8.03 -4.02 3.33
C THR A 155 -8.39 -2.54 3.34
N LEU A 156 -7.81 -1.74 2.43
CA LEU A 156 -8.16 -0.33 2.31
C LEU A 156 -9.63 -0.16 1.95
N LEU A 157 -10.29 0.76 2.64
CA LEU A 157 -11.71 1.09 2.50
C LEU A 157 -12.62 -0.12 2.71
N ASP A 158 -12.17 -1.11 3.47
CA ASP A 158 -12.91 -2.35 3.74
C ASP A 158 -13.55 -2.95 2.48
N MET A 159 -12.74 -3.11 1.41
CA MET A 159 -13.19 -3.56 0.10
C MET A 159 -14.00 -4.86 0.14
N TYR A 160 -13.93 -5.61 1.23
CA TYR A 160 -14.73 -6.81 1.44
C TYR A 160 -16.16 -6.55 1.95
N CYS A 161 -16.44 -5.38 2.52
CA CYS A 161 -17.70 -5.08 3.19
C CYS A 161 -18.72 -4.31 2.32
N ARG A 162 -18.58 -4.34 1.01
CA ARG A 162 -19.07 -3.29 0.15
C ARG A 162 -20.36 -3.44 -0.55
N GLN A 163 -21.20 -4.26 -0.13
CA GLN A 163 -22.48 -4.36 -0.83
C GLN A 163 -23.48 -3.30 -0.35
N ALA A 164 -23.31 -2.79 0.85
CA ALA A 164 -24.15 -1.70 1.36
C ALA A 164 -23.46 -0.96 2.52
N PRO A 165 -23.80 0.32 2.77
CA PRO A 165 -23.38 1.02 3.96
C PRO A 165 -23.84 0.27 5.23
N TYR A 166 -23.03 0.37 6.29
CA TYR A 166 -23.38 -0.24 7.58
C TYR A 166 -24.80 0.19 8.00
N GLY A 167 -25.61 -0.79 8.40
CA GLY A 167 -27.02 -0.57 8.75
C GLY A 167 -28.00 -0.50 7.56
N TRP A 168 -27.51 -0.42 6.33
CA TRP A 168 -28.30 -0.43 5.09
C TRP A 168 -28.17 -1.79 4.40
N PHE A 169 -28.79 -2.80 4.97
CA PHE A 169 -28.78 -4.16 4.36
C PHE A 169 -29.96 -4.24 3.40
N ALA A 170 -29.64 -3.96 2.14
CA ALA A 170 -30.75 -3.68 1.58
C ALA A 170 -31.40 -4.24 0.45
N ASP A 171 -31.02 -5.11 -0.24
CA ASP A 171 -31.90 -5.79 -1.19
C ASP A 171 -32.52 -7.01 -0.50
N PRO A 172 -33.84 -6.99 -0.22
CA PRO A 172 -34.52 -8.16 0.35
C PRO A 172 -34.50 -9.37 -0.59
N ASN A 173 -34.08 -9.20 -1.84
CA ASN A 173 -33.96 -10.27 -2.83
C ASN A 173 -32.51 -10.78 -2.97
N LEU A 174 -31.54 -10.11 -2.36
CA LEU A 174 -30.22 -10.71 -2.26
C LEU A 174 -30.26 -11.82 -1.19
N PRO A 175 -29.62 -12.97 -1.46
CA PRO A 175 -29.47 -13.99 -0.43
C PRO A 175 -28.89 -13.31 0.80
N PRO A 176 -29.38 -13.60 2.00
CA PRO A 176 -28.93 -12.95 3.20
C PRO A 176 -27.40 -13.08 3.27
N ASN A 177 -26.75 -12.02 2.92
CA ASN A 177 -25.37 -11.84 3.32
C ASN A 177 -25.38 -12.10 4.82
N ASN A 178 -24.51 -12.90 5.34
CA ASN A 178 -24.47 -13.25 6.78
C ASN A 178 -24.49 -12.02 7.72
N GLY A 179 -24.53 -10.83 7.18
CA GLY A 179 -24.54 -9.54 7.83
C GLY A 179 -25.81 -9.16 8.60
N GLY A 180 -26.91 -9.90 8.45
CA GLY A 180 -28.13 -9.66 9.25
C GLY A 180 -28.36 -10.69 10.33
N ARG A 181 -27.57 -11.76 10.36
CA ARG A 181 -27.69 -12.81 11.35
C ARG A 181 -26.57 -12.70 12.38
N LEU A 182 -26.90 -12.62 13.63
CA LEU A 182 -25.93 -12.79 14.71
C LEU A 182 -25.27 -14.17 14.57
N MET A 183 -23.99 -14.17 14.31
CA MET A 183 -23.22 -15.41 14.28
C MET A 183 -23.15 -16.01 15.69
N THR A 184 -23.30 -17.30 15.78
CA THR A 184 -23.06 -18.01 17.04
C THR A 184 -21.58 -17.93 17.40
N ALA A 185 -21.24 -18.08 18.67
CA ALA A 185 -19.84 -18.12 19.10
C ALA A 185 -19.03 -19.20 18.35
N GLN A 186 -19.66 -20.32 18.01
CA GLN A 186 -19.02 -21.41 17.26
C GLN A 186 -18.73 -20.99 15.82
N GLU A 187 -19.63 -20.29 15.15
CA GLU A 187 -19.44 -19.78 13.79
C GLU A 187 -18.35 -18.70 13.77
N ILE A 188 -18.31 -17.82 14.77
CA ILE A 188 -17.25 -16.82 14.95
C ILE A 188 -15.89 -17.52 15.09
N MET A 189 -15.79 -18.54 15.94
CA MET A 189 -14.57 -19.28 16.15
C MET A 189 -14.11 -20.02 14.88
N GLN A 190 -15.04 -20.61 14.12
CA GLN A 190 -14.73 -21.23 12.83
C GLN A 190 -14.26 -20.21 11.80
N HIS A 191 -14.85 -19.02 11.78
CA HIS A 191 -14.44 -17.93 10.90
C HIS A 191 -13.04 -17.43 11.24
N ILE A 192 -12.77 -17.18 12.52
CA ILE A 192 -11.43 -16.81 13.01
C ILE A 192 -10.41 -17.91 12.66
N HIS A 193 -10.78 -19.18 12.84
CA HIS A 193 -9.89 -20.29 12.49
C HIS A 193 -9.55 -20.33 11.00
N LYS A 194 -10.52 -20.08 10.10
CA LYS A 194 -10.29 -19.98 8.65
C LYS A 194 -9.39 -18.81 8.28
N ILE A 195 -9.53 -17.66 8.95
CA ILE A 195 -8.67 -16.50 8.72
C ILE A 195 -7.24 -16.78 9.19
N ARG A 196 -7.07 -17.42 10.36
CA ARG A 196 -5.75 -17.73 10.92
C ARG A 196 -5.05 -18.88 10.22
N ASN A 197 -5.81 -19.80 9.63
CA ASN A 197 -5.32 -20.95 8.90
C ASN A 197 -5.96 -20.97 7.51
N PRO A 198 -5.61 -20.03 6.61
CA PRO A 198 -6.13 -20.04 5.26
C PRO A 198 -5.72 -21.34 4.59
N PRO A 199 -6.60 -21.94 3.74
CA PRO A 199 -6.24 -23.14 3.00
C PRO A 199 -4.97 -22.85 2.20
N GLN A 200 -4.02 -23.75 2.24
CA GLN A 200 -2.78 -23.63 1.46
C GLN A 200 -3.18 -23.55 -0.02
N ILE A 201 -3.02 -22.37 -0.60
CA ILE A 201 -3.21 -22.17 -2.03
C ILE A 201 -1.97 -22.78 -2.70
N SER A 202 -2.20 -23.71 -3.61
CA SER A 202 -1.13 -24.40 -4.32
C SER A 202 -0.11 -23.43 -4.92
N ASP A 203 1.16 -23.85 -4.95
CA ASP A 203 2.39 -23.11 -5.25
C ASP A 203 2.48 -22.35 -6.59
N LYS A 204 1.38 -21.97 -7.20
CA LYS A 204 1.35 -21.27 -8.48
C LYS A 204 0.85 -19.81 -8.42
N ILE A 205 0.56 -19.31 -7.23
CA ILE A 205 0.18 -17.90 -7.06
C ILE A 205 1.38 -17.18 -6.47
N ILE A 206 2.06 -16.40 -7.28
CA ILE A 206 3.06 -15.43 -6.81
C ILE A 206 2.29 -14.36 -6.06
N THR A 207 2.19 -14.53 -4.75
CA THR A 207 1.68 -13.49 -3.86
C THR A 207 2.80 -12.46 -3.74
N ILE A 208 2.63 -11.31 -4.35
CA ILE A 208 3.48 -10.15 -4.07
C ILE A 208 3.07 -9.68 -2.68
N LYS A 209 3.68 -10.26 -1.66
CA LYS A 209 3.60 -9.73 -0.29
C LYS A 209 4.48 -8.49 -0.29
N VAL A 210 3.92 -7.35 0.07
CA VAL A 210 4.72 -6.29 0.68
C VAL A 210 5.33 -6.94 1.91
N GLY A 211 6.65 -7.21 1.86
CA GLY A 211 7.31 -8.01 2.87
C GLY A 211 7.03 -7.44 4.25
N SER A 212 6.50 -8.27 5.13
CA SER A 212 6.46 -7.95 6.54
C SER A 212 7.88 -7.58 6.95
N PRO A 213 8.11 -6.46 7.64
CA PRO A 213 9.41 -6.20 8.19
C PRO A 213 9.74 -7.40 9.09
N SER A 214 10.78 -8.15 8.71
CA SER A 214 11.39 -9.05 9.67
C SER A 214 11.67 -8.22 10.91
N VAL A 215 11.20 -8.70 12.06
CA VAL A 215 11.43 -8.06 13.36
C VAL A 215 12.92 -7.78 13.45
N VAL A 216 13.29 -6.54 13.17
CA VAL A 216 14.63 -6.04 13.52
C VAL A 216 14.50 -5.73 14.99
N GLU A 217 15.10 -6.57 15.84
CA GLU A 217 15.25 -6.24 17.24
C GLU A 217 15.88 -4.84 17.33
N PRO A 218 15.37 -3.96 18.20
CA PRO A 218 15.97 -2.66 18.38
C PRO A 218 17.41 -2.89 18.87
N PHE A 219 18.37 -2.46 18.09
CA PHE A 219 19.73 -2.32 18.61
C PHE A 219 19.71 -1.23 19.66
N ILE A 220 19.97 -1.65 20.91
CA ILE A 220 20.28 -0.77 22.04
C ILE A 220 21.61 -0.06 21.78
#